data_f04cb6e275f07d744e0d84e86a15ce9e
#
_entry.id   f04cb6e275f07d744e0d84e86a15ce9e
#
_cell.length_a   1.000
_cell.length_b   1.000
_cell.length_c   1.000
_cell.angle_alpha   90.00
_cell.angle_beta   90.00
_cell.angle_gamma   90.00
#
_symmetry.space_group_name_H-M   'P 1'
#
loop_
_entity.id
_entity.type
_entity.pdbx_description
1 polymer ?
#
loop_
_entity_poly.entity_id
_entity_poly.type
_entity_poly.pdbx_seq_one_letter_code
_entity_poly.pdbx_strand_id
1 'polypeptide(L)'
;MEQNSSSQYPRVLIVEDETMIALGLEAHLRELGFQACDLAADGDQALSHAMSNRPNVVLMDVNLEGNREGIEVARSLRETCDVPIVFVTGCTDSETIELLRSEVPGAPVLPKPVWGDRLTEAVDAVMKFRMS
;
A
#
# COMPACT_ATOMS: atom_id res chain seq x y z
N MET A 1 2.03 -19.06 21.53
CA MET A 1 2.42 -18.86 21.05
C MET A 1 2.28 -18.54 19.80
N GLU A 2 2.36 -18.49 19.22
CA GLU A 2 2.33 -18.26 18.09
C GLU A 2 2.01 -17.16 17.48
N GLN A 3 1.58 -16.41 18.00
CA GLN A 3 1.39 -15.21 17.41
C GLN A 3 2.56 -14.49 17.02
N ASN A 4 3.66 -14.89 17.49
CA ASN A 4 4.88 -14.27 17.12
C ASN A 4 5.25 -14.44 15.68
N SER A 5 4.78 -15.51 15.07
CA SER A 5 5.12 -15.75 13.69
C SER A 5 4.53 -14.69 12.77
N SER A 6 3.42 -14.07 13.15
CA SER A 6 2.81 -13.09 12.27
C SER A 6 3.65 -11.82 12.18
N SER A 7 4.50 -11.53 13.16
CA SER A 7 5.30 -10.32 13.10
C SER A 7 6.44 -10.43 12.08
N GLN A 8 6.79 -11.63 11.66
CA GLN A 8 7.83 -11.82 10.66
C GLN A 8 7.36 -11.52 9.26
N TYR A 9 6.07 -11.55 9.03
CA TYR A 9 5.50 -11.43 7.70
C TYR A 9 4.51 -10.29 7.72
N PRO A 10 4.85 -9.17 7.10
CA PRO A 10 3.96 -8.00 7.15
C PRO A 10 2.59 -8.30 6.59
N ARG A 11 1.61 -7.70 7.21
CA ARG A 11 0.25 -7.73 6.70
C ARG A 11 0.06 -6.56 5.77
N VAL A 12 -0.48 -6.82 4.60
CA VAL A 12 -0.57 -5.81 3.55
C VAL A 12 -2.03 -5.54 3.23
N LEU A 13 -2.37 -4.26 3.15
CA LEU A 13 -3.66 -3.85 2.62
C LEU A 13 -3.43 -3.31 1.21
N ILE A 14 -4.15 -3.87 0.24
CA ILE A 14 -4.05 -3.45 -1.16
C ILE A 14 -5.29 -2.63 -1.49
N VAL A 15 -5.10 -1.38 -1.89
CA VAL A 15 -6.20 -0.51 -2.28
C VAL A 15 -6.14 -0.29 -3.78
N GLU A 16 -7.03 -0.96 -4.49
CA GLU A 16 -7.03 -1.01 -5.95
C GLU A 16 -8.44 -1.34 -6.40
N ASP A 17 -9.03 -0.49 -7.24
CA ASP A 17 -10.42 -0.70 -7.66
C ASP A 17 -10.58 -1.71 -8.78
N GLU A 18 -9.50 -2.06 -9.50
CA GLU A 18 -9.59 -3.09 -10.53
C GLU A 18 -9.30 -4.45 -9.91
N THR A 19 -10.33 -5.27 -9.86
CA THR A 19 -10.26 -6.56 -9.18
C THR A 19 -9.13 -7.44 -9.70
N MET A 20 -8.97 -7.51 -11.02
CA MET A 20 -7.93 -8.39 -11.57
C MET A 20 -6.54 -7.94 -11.15
N ILE A 21 -6.31 -6.64 -11.11
CA ILE A 21 -5.01 -6.13 -10.67
C ILE A 21 -4.80 -6.41 -9.19
N ALA A 22 -5.83 -6.20 -8.39
CA ALA A 22 -5.73 -6.45 -6.95
C ALA A 22 -5.42 -7.91 -6.66
N LEU A 23 -6.10 -8.82 -7.34
CA LEU A 23 -5.86 -10.24 -7.12
C LEU A 23 -4.47 -10.66 -7.58
N GLY A 24 -3.98 -10.07 -8.67
CA GLY A 24 -2.63 -10.34 -9.12
C GLY A 24 -1.58 -9.89 -8.11
N LEU A 25 -1.77 -8.69 -7.54
CA LEU A 25 -0.87 -8.20 -6.51
C LEU A 25 -0.91 -9.09 -5.27
N GLU A 26 -2.11 -9.51 -4.89
CA GLU A 26 -2.25 -10.38 -3.73
C GLU A 26 -1.49 -11.69 -3.93
N ALA A 27 -1.67 -12.32 -5.10
CA ALA A 27 -0.99 -13.57 -5.37
C ALA A 27 0.52 -13.39 -5.34
N HIS A 28 1.00 -12.28 -5.93
CA HIS A 28 2.43 -12.02 -5.98
C HIS A 28 3.01 -11.81 -4.57
N LEU A 29 2.28 -11.05 -3.74
CA LEU A 29 2.74 -10.81 -2.38
C LEU A 29 2.81 -12.09 -1.57
N ARG A 30 1.84 -12.98 -1.76
CA ARG A 30 1.87 -14.26 -1.05
C ARG A 30 3.06 -15.08 -1.47
N GLU A 31 3.43 -15.03 -2.75
CA GLU A 31 4.63 -15.73 -3.21
C GLU A 31 5.89 -15.16 -2.57
N LEU A 32 5.89 -13.87 -2.28
CA LEU A 32 7.02 -13.21 -1.64
C LEU A 32 7.05 -13.42 -0.14
N GLY A 33 6.06 -14.07 0.43
CA GLY A 33 6.06 -14.39 1.84
C GLY A 33 5.21 -13.50 2.73
N PHE A 34 4.47 -12.54 2.15
CA PHE A 34 3.59 -11.70 2.96
C PHE A 34 2.34 -12.46 3.35
N GLN A 35 1.87 -12.20 4.56
CA GLN A 35 0.65 -12.82 5.04
C GLN A 35 -0.52 -11.86 4.98
N ALA A 36 -1.70 -12.37 5.12
CA ALA A 36 -2.92 -11.60 5.37
C ALA A 36 -3.02 -10.34 4.50
N CYS A 37 -3.23 -10.54 3.22
CA CYS A 37 -3.46 -9.43 2.31
C CYS A 37 -4.96 -9.16 2.24
N ASP A 38 -5.37 -7.96 2.65
CA ASP A 38 -6.75 -7.51 2.49
C ASP A 38 -6.86 -6.69 1.23
N LEU A 39 -8.03 -6.72 0.61
CA LEU A 39 -8.28 -5.97 -0.60
C LEU A 39 -9.37 -4.94 -0.35
N ALA A 40 -9.13 -3.71 -0.78
CA ALA A 40 -10.12 -2.63 -0.70
C ALA A 40 -10.25 -2.00 -2.07
N ALA A 41 -11.48 -1.76 -2.49
CA ALA A 41 -11.72 -1.21 -3.82
C ALA A 41 -11.93 0.31 -3.78
N ASP A 42 -12.14 0.88 -2.62
CA ASP A 42 -12.35 2.32 -2.49
C ASP A 42 -11.86 2.80 -1.12
N GLY A 43 -11.98 4.10 -0.89
CA GLY A 43 -11.48 4.70 0.32
C GLY A 43 -12.18 4.26 1.58
N ASP A 44 -13.50 4.08 1.51
CA ASP A 44 -14.25 3.65 2.68
C ASP A 44 -13.84 2.25 3.11
N GLN A 45 -13.69 1.35 2.14
CA GLN A 45 -13.23 0.00 2.44
C GLN A 45 -11.82 0.03 3.00
N ALA A 46 -10.96 0.89 2.43
CA ALA A 46 -9.59 0.98 2.89
C ALA A 46 -9.51 1.40 4.35
N LEU A 47 -10.27 2.43 4.72
CA LEU A 47 -10.28 2.88 6.11
C LEU A 47 -10.84 1.81 7.04
N SER A 48 -11.91 1.15 6.62
CA SER A 48 -12.53 0.10 7.43
C SER A 48 -11.55 -1.04 7.68
N HIS A 49 -10.88 -1.52 6.63
CA HIS A 49 -9.91 -2.59 6.77
C HIS A 49 -8.72 -2.16 7.62
N ALA A 50 -8.25 -0.94 7.42
CA ALA A 50 -7.09 -0.48 8.17
C ALA A 50 -7.39 -0.41 9.66
N MET A 51 -8.57 0.05 10.01
CA MET A 51 -8.93 0.17 11.41
C MET A 51 -9.22 -1.18 12.05
N SER A 52 -9.79 -2.10 11.29
CA SER A 52 -10.14 -3.41 11.83
C SER A 52 -8.95 -4.37 11.88
N ASN A 53 -8.13 -4.36 10.85
CA ASN A 53 -7.10 -5.38 10.68
C ASN A 53 -5.68 -4.88 10.90
N ARG A 54 -5.50 -3.57 11.00
CA ARG A 54 -4.22 -2.95 11.36
C ARG A 54 -3.07 -3.46 10.51
N PRO A 55 -3.08 -3.17 9.20
CA PRO A 55 -2.00 -3.62 8.33
C PRO A 55 -0.67 -2.95 8.70
N ASN A 56 0.41 -3.60 8.32
CA ASN A 56 1.74 -3.04 8.51
C ASN A 56 2.11 -2.08 7.39
N VAL A 57 1.49 -2.23 6.22
CA VAL A 57 1.79 -1.39 5.08
C VAL A 57 0.59 -1.40 4.14
N VAL A 58 0.39 -0.31 3.42
CA VAL A 58 -0.68 -0.17 2.44
C VAL A 58 -0.08 0.05 1.07
N LEU A 59 -0.49 -0.77 0.10
CA LEU A 59 -0.20 -0.52 -1.30
C LEU A 59 -1.37 0.25 -1.88
N MET A 60 -1.13 1.47 -2.32
CA MET A 60 -2.18 2.39 -2.72
C MET A 60 -2.09 2.74 -4.19
N ASP A 61 -3.14 2.45 -4.93
CA ASP A 61 -3.26 2.91 -6.30
C ASP A 61 -3.55 4.42 -6.28
N VAL A 62 -2.73 5.18 -6.99
CA VAL A 62 -2.89 6.64 -7.03
C VAL A 62 -4.22 7.01 -7.69
N ASN A 63 -4.55 6.36 -8.80
CA ASN A 63 -5.72 6.72 -9.59
C ASN A 63 -6.93 5.85 -9.25
N LEU A 64 -7.21 5.77 -7.99
CA LEU A 64 -8.36 5.01 -7.52
C LEU A 64 -9.63 5.58 -8.14
N GLU A 65 -10.45 4.70 -8.67
CA GLU A 65 -11.73 5.08 -9.28
C GLU A 65 -11.59 6.09 -10.41
N GLY A 66 -10.46 6.02 -11.14
CA GLY A 66 -10.31 6.82 -12.35
C GLY A 66 -9.81 8.24 -12.13
N ASN A 67 -9.51 8.62 -10.89
CA ASN A 67 -8.95 9.94 -10.62
C ASN A 67 -7.93 9.80 -9.51
N ARG A 68 -7.40 10.90 -9.01
CA ARG A 68 -6.31 10.85 -8.04
C ARG A 68 -6.80 10.69 -6.60
N GLU A 69 -7.92 10.01 -6.40
CA GLU A 69 -8.46 9.80 -5.06
C GLU A 69 -7.52 9.04 -4.14
N GLY A 70 -6.65 8.20 -4.70
CA GLY A 70 -5.72 7.45 -3.87
C GLY A 70 -4.85 8.34 -3.00
N ILE A 71 -4.55 9.56 -3.46
CA ILE A 71 -3.75 10.48 -2.67
C ILE A 71 -4.48 10.89 -1.41
N GLU A 72 -5.75 11.26 -1.53
CA GLU A 72 -6.52 11.66 -0.35
C GLU A 72 -6.76 10.50 0.59
N VAL A 73 -7.01 9.32 0.04
CA VAL A 73 -7.19 8.14 0.87
C VAL A 73 -5.92 7.85 1.66
N ALA A 74 -4.77 7.96 1.00
CA ALA A 74 -3.50 7.72 1.68
C ALA A 74 -3.27 8.72 2.81
N ARG A 75 -3.60 9.99 2.57
CA ARG A 75 -3.47 11.00 3.64
C ARG A 75 -4.35 10.66 4.82
N SER A 76 -5.59 10.28 4.55
CA SER A 76 -6.51 9.91 5.63
C SER A 76 -5.99 8.71 6.41
N LEU A 77 -5.44 7.72 5.72
CA LEU A 77 -4.91 6.55 6.39
C LEU A 77 -3.72 6.91 7.28
N ARG A 78 -2.85 7.81 6.82
CA ARG A 78 -1.73 8.21 7.64
C ARG A 78 -2.17 9.00 8.86
N GLU A 79 -3.16 9.86 8.70
CA GLU A 79 -3.65 10.66 9.82
C GLU A 79 -4.40 9.81 10.83
N THR A 80 -5.20 8.87 10.34
CA THR A 80 -6.06 8.08 11.20
C THR A 80 -5.36 6.88 11.80
N CYS A 81 -4.56 6.19 11.01
CA CYS A 81 -3.97 4.91 11.40
C CYS A 81 -2.44 4.94 11.47
N ASP A 82 -1.82 6.01 10.99
CA ASP A 82 -0.36 6.14 10.99
C ASP A 82 0.31 4.92 10.36
N VAL A 83 -0.19 4.48 9.23
CA VAL A 83 0.33 3.30 8.56
C VAL A 83 1.22 3.71 7.39
N PRO A 84 2.33 3.00 7.16
CA PRO A 84 3.19 3.29 6.00
C PRO A 84 2.47 3.05 4.68
N ILE A 85 2.73 3.92 3.71
CA ILE A 85 2.08 3.86 2.39
C ILE A 85 3.14 3.64 1.33
N VAL A 86 2.86 2.74 0.39
CA VAL A 86 3.63 2.59 -0.84
C VAL A 86 2.66 2.83 -1.98
N PHE A 87 2.93 3.83 -2.81
CA PHE A 87 2.08 4.11 -3.95
C PHE A 87 2.45 3.25 -5.14
N VAL A 88 1.44 2.83 -5.88
CA VAL A 88 1.62 2.09 -7.12
C VAL A 88 0.82 2.82 -8.18
N THR A 89 1.46 3.21 -9.28
CA THR A 89 0.77 4.01 -10.28
C THR A 89 1.27 3.73 -11.69
N GLY A 90 0.35 3.80 -12.65
CA GLY A 90 0.72 3.76 -14.05
C GLY A 90 1.16 5.12 -14.59
N CYS A 91 0.97 6.17 -13.80
CA CYS A 91 1.28 7.53 -14.22
C CYS A 91 2.46 8.04 -13.42
N THR A 92 3.60 8.22 -14.08
CA THR A 92 4.83 8.63 -13.40
C THR A 92 5.34 9.97 -13.89
N ASP A 93 4.45 10.85 -14.37
CA ASP A 93 4.87 12.17 -14.76
C ASP A 93 5.32 12.99 -13.55
N SER A 94 6.11 14.02 -13.80
CA SER A 94 6.72 14.78 -12.72
C SER A 94 5.70 15.50 -11.86
N GLU A 95 4.60 15.94 -12.46
CA GLU A 95 3.57 16.64 -11.70
C GLU A 95 2.94 15.72 -10.65
N THR A 96 2.60 14.49 -11.06
CA THR A 96 2.02 13.53 -10.14
C THR A 96 3.01 13.16 -9.03
N ILE A 97 4.27 12.94 -9.41
CA ILE A 97 5.29 12.58 -8.42
C ILE A 97 5.48 13.69 -7.40
N GLU A 98 5.52 14.93 -7.87
CA GLU A 98 5.67 16.06 -6.94
C GLU A 98 4.48 16.18 -6.00
N LEU A 99 3.29 15.94 -6.52
CA LEU A 99 2.10 15.99 -5.70
C LEU A 99 2.14 14.91 -4.62
N LEU A 100 2.56 13.71 -4.97
CA LEU A 100 2.66 12.64 -4.00
C LEU A 100 3.68 12.98 -2.90
N ARG A 101 4.81 13.53 -3.28
CA ARG A 101 5.82 13.90 -2.29
C ARG A 101 5.32 14.99 -1.35
N SER A 102 4.55 15.91 -1.88
CA SER A 102 4.01 17.01 -1.09
C SER A 102 2.92 16.53 -0.13
N GLU A 103 2.03 15.68 -0.62
CA GLU A 103 0.85 15.29 0.15
C GLU A 103 1.12 14.12 1.09
N VAL A 104 2.00 13.21 0.72
CA VAL A 104 2.32 12.04 1.55
C VAL A 104 3.83 11.88 1.56
N PRO A 105 4.52 12.70 2.34
CA PRO A 105 5.99 12.70 2.32
C PRO A 105 6.56 11.35 2.75
N GLY A 106 7.61 10.94 2.07
CA GLY A 106 8.31 9.71 2.43
C GLY A 106 7.74 8.44 1.85
N ALA A 107 6.59 8.49 1.19
CA ALA A 107 6.01 7.28 0.61
C ALA A 107 6.71 6.96 -0.70
N PRO A 108 7.20 5.72 -0.86
CA PRO A 108 7.76 5.31 -2.15
C PRO A 108 6.69 5.27 -3.23
N VAL A 109 7.11 5.48 -4.48
CA VAL A 109 6.21 5.42 -5.62
C VAL A 109 6.77 4.41 -6.61
N LEU A 110 5.99 3.38 -6.90
CA LEU A 110 6.40 2.31 -7.80
C LEU A 110 5.56 2.36 -9.06
N PRO A 111 6.19 2.29 -10.24
CA PRO A 111 5.43 2.25 -11.48
C PRO A 111 4.81 0.89 -11.70
N LYS A 112 3.62 0.87 -12.29
CA LYS A 112 2.99 -0.39 -12.69
C LYS A 112 3.63 -0.88 -13.97
N PRO A 113 3.75 -2.19 -14.16
CA PRO A 113 3.46 -3.26 -13.20
C PRO A 113 4.60 -3.41 -12.19
N VAL A 114 4.25 -3.87 -10.99
CA VAL A 114 5.23 -3.99 -9.90
C VAL A 114 5.50 -5.46 -9.68
N TRP A 115 6.78 -5.83 -9.72
CA TRP A 115 7.17 -7.21 -9.56
C TRP A 115 8.37 -7.36 -8.64
N GLY A 116 8.40 -8.49 -7.97
CA GLY A 116 9.61 -9.02 -7.35
C GLY A 116 10.27 -8.09 -6.38
N ASP A 117 11.56 -7.89 -6.60
CA ASP A 117 12.42 -7.24 -5.63
C ASP A 117 12.05 -5.80 -5.37
N ARG A 118 11.54 -5.10 -6.38
CA ARG A 118 11.21 -3.69 -6.17
C ARG A 118 10.10 -3.52 -5.13
N LEU A 119 9.11 -4.40 -5.18
CA LEU A 119 8.03 -4.34 -4.22
C LEU A 119 8.55 -4.69 -2.83
N THR A 120 9.33 -5.74 -2.71
CA THR A 120 9.89 -6.13 -1.43
C THR A 120 10.77 -5.03 -0.85
N GLU A 121 11.60 -4.42 -1.67
CA GLU A 121 12.48 -3.36 -1.21
C GLU A 121 11.70 -2.15 -0.70
N ALA A 122 10.64 -1.77 -1.41
CA ALA A 122 9.86 -0.61 -1.00
C ALA A 122 9.14 -0.89 0.32
N VAL A 123 8.57 -2.07 0.46
CA VAL A 123 7.89 -2.42 1.69
C VAL A 123 8.87 -2.47 2.86
N ASP A 124 10.02 -3.11 2.66
CA ASP A 124 11.03 -3.17 3.70
C ASP A 124 11.50 -1.79 4.11
N ALA A 125 11.69 -0.91 3.14
CA ALA A 125 12.19 0.43 3.43
C ALA A 125 11.24 1.20 4.34
N VAL A 126 9.94 1.18 4.05
CA VAL A 126 9.00 1.93 4.87
C VAL A 126 8.84 1.30 6.24
N MET A 127 8.94 -0.02 6.33
CA MET A 127 8.81 -0.68 7.61
C MET A 127 10.02 -0.45 8.49
N LYS A 128 11.22 -0.47 7.91
CA LYS A 128 12.43 -0.19 8.67
C LYS A 128 12.45 1.25 9.17
N PHE A 129 12.07 2.18 8.32
CA PHE A 129 12.04 3.57 8.71
C PHE A 129 11.09 3.77 9.88
N ARG A 130 9.93 3.12 9.81
CA ARG A 130 8.95 3.26 10.86
C ARG A 130 9.42 2.65 12.18
N MET A 131 10.17 1.56 12.11
CA MET A 131 10.62 0.90 13.31
C MET A 131 11.88 1.54 13.91
N SER A 132 12.47 2.46 13.16
CA SER A 132 13.61 3.19 13.69
C SER A 132 13.15 4.27 14.65
#